data_daf8ec592544032f92d9b4987550b12c
#
_entry.id   daf8ec592544032f92d9b4987550b12c
#
_cell.length_a   1.000
_cell.length_b   1.000
_cell.length_c   1.000
_cell.angle_alpha   90.00
_cell.angle_beta   90.00
_cell.angle_gamma   90.00
#
_symmetry.space_group_name_H-M   'P 1'
#
loop_
_entity.id
_entity.type
_entity.pdbx_description
1 polymer ?
#
loop_
_entity_poly.entity_id
_entity_poly.type
_entity_poly.pdbx_seq_one_letter_code
_entity_poly.pdbx_strand_id
1 'polypeptide(L)'
;MQNEWAGAQAFSSFDTYLAPFVKVDNLSYKEVKKCIEAFIYGVNTPSRWGTQAPFSNITLDWTVPSDLAELPAIVGGKEVDFCYKDCKKEMDMVNKAFIEVMIEGDANGRGFQYPIPTYSITRDFDWSDTENNRLLFEMTAKYGTPYFSNYINSDMEPSDVRSMCCRLRLDLRELRKKSGGFFGSGESTGSVGVDPALMGTGPIPSVRQALK
;
A
#
# COMPACT_ATOMS: atom_id res chain seq x y z
N MET A 1 -7.63 14.26 -5.52
CA MET A 1 -7.72 13.63 -4.20
C MET A 1 -7.34 14.56 -3.08
N GLN A 2 -6.09 14.95 -2.92
CA GLN A 2 -5.64 15.78 -1.77
C GLN A 2 -6.39 17.09 -1.56
N ASN A 3 -6.91 17.68 -2.63
CA ASN A 3 -7.64 18.95 -2.55
C ASN A 3 -9.10 18.79 -2.12
N GLU A 4 -9.61 17.58 -2.08
CA GLU A 4 -11.02 17.28 -1.85
C GLU A 4 -11.25 16.54 -0.53
N TRP A 5 -10.19 16.02 0.08
CA TRP A 5 -10.27 15.18 1.26
C TRP A 5 -9.66 15.88 2.47
N ALA A 6 -10.51 16.20 3.41
CA ALA A 6 -10.09 16.51 4.77
C ALA A 6 -10.29 15.25 5.61
N GLY A 7 -9.22 14.70 6.17
CA GLY A 7 -9.30 13.52 7.02
C GLY A 7 -8.24 12.48 6.73
N ALA A 8 -8.58 11.22 6.93
CA ALA A 8 -7.68 10.10 6.79
C ALA A 8 -7.95 9.29 5.52
N GLN A 9 -6.90 8.80 4.90
CA GLN A 9 -6.97 7.89 3.76
C GLN A 9 -6.02 6.71 4.01
N ALA A 10 -6.42 5.52 3.54
CA ALA A 10 -5.61 4.32 3.65
C ALA A 10 -5.55 3.58 2.31
N PHE A 11 -4.37 3.13 1.95
CA PHE A 11 -4.12 2.29 0.79
C PHE A 11 -3.74 0.90 1.28
N SER A 12 -4.62 -0.07 1.03
CA SER A 12 -4.41 -1.46 1.49
C SER A 12 -3.64 -2.27 0.44
N SER A 13 -2.78 -3.18 0.91
CA SER A 13 -2.02 -4.11 0.04
C SER A 13 -1.33 -3.38 -1.12
N PHE A 14 -0.71 -2.24 -0.78
CA PHE A 14 -0.19 -1.28 -1.75
C PHE A 14 0.84 -1.91 -2.69
N ASP A 15 1.76 -2.71 -2.15
CA ASP A 15 2.79 -3.41 -2.91
C ASP A 15 2.21 -4.51 -3.79
N THR A 16 1.26 -5.31 -3.26
CA THR A 16 0.60 -6.41 -3.99
C THR A 16 -0.18 -5.88 -5.20
N TYR A 17 -0.98 -4.81 -5.01
CA TYR A 17 -1.82 -4.29 -6.09
C TYR A 17 -1.08 -3.42 -7.10
N LEU A 18 0.05 -2.82 -6.74
CA LEU A 18 0.85 -2.04 -7.69
C LEU A 18 1.80 -2.91 -8.54
N ALA A 19 2.24 -4.04 -8.02
CA ALA A 19 3.18 -4.91 -8.72
C ALA A 19 2.74 -5.32 -10.14
N PRO A 20 1.46 -5.70 -10.40
CA PRO A 20 0.99 -6.01 -11.75
C PRO A 20 1.15 -4.85 -12.74
N PHE A 21 0.93 -3.61 -12.31
CA PHE A 21 1.10 -2.44 -13.18
C PHE A 21 2.56 -2.23 -13.56
N VAL A 22 3.48 -2.41 -12.60
CA VAL A 22 4.92 -2.35 -12.85
C VAL A 22 5.33 -3.38 -13.89
N LYS A 23 4.75 -4.60 -13.81
CA LYS A 23 5.01 -5.70 -14.73
C LYS A 23 4.49 -5.42 -16.13
N VAL A 24 3.22 -5.01 -16.26
CA VAL A 24 2.58 -4.71 -17.55
C VAL A 24 3.30 -3.57 -18.27
N ASP A 25 3.63 -2.50 -17.56
CA ASP A 25 4.34 -1.35 -18.14
C ASP A 25 5.85 -1.58 -18.28
N ASN A 26 6.35 -2.76 -17.84
CA ASN A 26 7.76 -3.13 -17.85
C ASN A 26 8.68 -2.03 -17.32
N LEU A 27 8.33 -1.49 -16.15
CA LEU A 27 9.05 -0.38 -15.55
C LEU A 27 10.39 -0.81 -14.98
N SER A 28 11.43 -0.02 -15.25
CA SER A 28 12.71 -0.17 -14.58
C SER A 28 12.63 0.25 -13.11
N TYR A 29 13.54 -0.24 -12.28
CA TYR A 29 13.63 0.16 -10.87
C TYR A 29 13.69 1.68 -10.69
N LYS A 30 14.46 2.37 -11.54
CA LYS A 30 14.59 3.83 -11.49
C LYS A 30 13.25 4.54 -11.74
N GLU A 31 12.45 4.02 -12.64
CA GLU A 31 11.12 4.58 -12.91
C GLU A 31 10.17 4.32 -11.76
N VAL A 32 10.19 3.10 -11.19
CA VAL A 32 9.39 2.76 -9.99
C VAL A 32 9.77 3.68 -8.84
N LYS A 33 11.08 3.83 -8.55
CA LYS A 33 11.54 4.71 -7.46
C LYS A 33 11.08 6.15 -7.65
N LYS A 34 11.19 6.67 -8.87
CA LYS A 34 10.73 8.03 -9.20
C LYS A 34 9.20 8.20 -9.01
N CYS A 35 8.43 7.17 -9.35
CA CYS A 35 6.99 7.20 -9.15
C CYS A 35 6.62 7.16 -7.66
N ILE A 36 7.28 6.31 -6.88
CA ILE A 36 7.09 6.23 -5.42
C ILE A 36 7.51 7.53 -4.74
N GLU A 37 8.63 8.11 -5.16
CA GLU A 37 9.06 9.43 -4.68
C GLU A 37 7.98 10.49 -4.92
N ALA A 38 7.46 10.59 -6.15
CA ALA A 38 6.40 11.53 -6.48
C ALA A 38 5.14 11.31 -5.64
N PHE A 39 4.76 10.06 -5.37
CA PHE A 39 3.65 9.71 -4.49
C PHE A 39 3.90 10.19 -3.06
N ILE A 40 5.06 9.88 -2.48
CA ILE A 40 5.42 10.26 -1.10
C ILE A 40 5.43 11.79 -0.95
N TYR A 41 6.07 12.51 -1.86
CA TYR A 41 6.03 13.97 -1.85
C TYR A 41 4.60 14.50 -1.99
N GLY A 42 3.80 13.89 -2.86
CA GLY A 42 2.41 14.25 -3.06
C GLY A 42 1.58 14.14 -1.78
N VAL A 43 1.67 13.04 -1.03
CA VAL A 43 0.87 12.85 0.21
C VAL A 43 1.36 13.71 1.38
N ASN A 44 2.57 14.27 1.30
CA ASN A 44 3.10 15.21 2.28
C ASN A 44 2.82 16.69 1.92
N THR A 45 2.20 16.95 0.77
CA THR A 45 1.82 18.31 0.40
C THR A 45 0.57 18.74 1.17
N PRO A 46 0.55 19.93 1.78
CA PRO A 46 -0.62 20.44 2.48
C PRO A 46 -1.85 20.46 1.58
N SER A 47 -3.02 20.19 2.17
CA SER A 47 -4.28 20.25 1.45
C SER A 47 -4.58 21.67 0.96
N ARG A 48 -5.53 21.81 0.03
CA ARG A 48 -6.02 23.08 -0.52
C ARG A 48 -6.35 24.12 0.55
N TRP A 49 -6.77 23.69 1.73
CA TRP A 49 -7.15 24.55 2.85
C TRP A 49 -5.98 24.94 3.76
N GLY A 50 -4.77 24.60 3.36
CA GLY A 50 -3.53 25.22 3.80
C GLY A 50 -2.98 24.83 5.16
N THR A 51 -3.55 23.86 5.86
CA THR A 51 -3.14 23.62 7.25
C THR A 51 -2.54 22.25 7.53
N GLN A 52 -2.95 21.19 6.84
CA GLN A 52 -2.44 19.83 7.10
C GLN A 52 -2.38 19.00 5.83
N ALA A 53 -1.35 18.17 5.72
CA ALA A 53 -1.35 17.07 4.76
C ALA A 53 -2.43 16.03 5.17
N PRO A 54 -3.12 15.38 4.20
CA PRO A 54 -4.06 14.33 4.51
C PRO A 54 -3.38 13.22 5.30
N PHE A 55 -4.02 12.75 6.37
CA PHE A 55 -3.50 11.64 7.17
C PHE A 55 -3.53 10.36 6.33
N SER A 56 -2.38 10.01 5.78
CA SER A 56 -2.26 8.92 4.82
C SER A 56 -1.58 7.71 5.45
N ASN A 57 -2.17 6.54 5.22
CA ASN A 57 -1.67 5.26 5.70
C ASN A 57 -1.55 4.28 4.53
N ILE A 58 -0.54 3.42 4.53
CA ILE A 58 -0.42 2.31 3.58
C ILE A 58 -0.20 1.00 4.33
N THR A 59 -0.81 -0.06 3.84
CA THR A 59 -0.45 -1.41 4.26
C THR A 59 0.32 -2.11 3.15
N LEU A 60 1.34 -2.83 3.54
CA LEU A 60 2.28 -3.55 2.68
C LEU A 60 2.28 -5.01 3.11
N ASP A 61 2.09 -5.90 2.16
CA ASP A 61 1.94 -7.32 2.46
C ASP A 61 3.28 -8.04 2.58
N TRP A 62 4.31 -7.57 1.88
CA TRP A 62 5.64 -8.17 1.78
C TRP A 62 5.68 -9.52 1.08
N THR A 63 4.73 -10.38 1.43
CA THR A 63 4.47 -11.66 0.76
C THR A 63 3.06 -11.60 0.17
N VAL A 64 2.89 -12.05 -1.06
CA VAL A 64 1.57 -12.04 -1.70
C VAL A 64 0.58 -12.85 -0.86
N PRO A 65 -0.55 -12.25 -0.43
CA PRO A 65 -1.55 -12.95 0.36
C PRO A 65 -2.07 -14.21 -0.34
N SER A 66 -2.26 -15.28 0.42
CA SER A 66 -2.66 -16.59 -0.11
C SER A 66 -4.01 -16.56 -0.84
N ASP A 67 -4.91 -15.69 -0.44
CA ASP A 67 -6.22 -15.50 -1.07
C ASP A 67 -6.14 -14.78 -2.43
N LEU A 68 -5.08 -14.00 -2.67
CA LEU A 68 -4.83 -13.31 -3.94
C LEU A 68 -3.85 -14.05 -4.84
N ALA A 69 -2.98 -14.88 -4.27
CA ALA A 69 -1.82 -15.43 -4.97
C ALA A 69 -2.17 -16.11 -6.30
N GLU A 70 -3.23 -16.92 -6.31
CA GLU A 70 -3.67 -17.69 -7.47
C GLU A 70 -4.70 -16.96 -8.35
N LEU A 71 -5.15 -15.77 -7.95
CA LEU A 71 -6.10 -15.00 -8.73
C LEU A 71 -5.40 -14.30 -9.89
N PRO A 72 -6.07 -14.18 -11.06
CA PRO A 72 -5.60 -13.36 -12.15
C PRO A 72 -5.39 -11.91 -11.65
N ALA A 73 -4.27 -11.31 -11.98
CA ALA A 73 -4.03 -9.94 -11.60
C ALA A 73 -4.92 -9.00 -12.43
N ILE A 74 -5.35 -7.90 -11.81
CA ILE A 74 -6.23 -6.92 -12.43
C ILE A 74 -5.45 -5.65 -12.72
N VAL A 75 -5.38 -5.28 -13.99
CA VAL A 75 -4.74 -4.05 -14.45
C VAL A 75 -5.74 -3.28 -15.33
N GLY A 76 -6.04 -2.06 -14.91
CA GLY A 76 -6.99 -1.25 -15.68
C GLY A 76 -8.43 -1.78 -15.68
N GLY A 77 -8.84 -2.49 -14.63
CA GLY A 77 -10.16 -3.12 -14.55
C GLY A 77 -10.32 -4.36 -15.45
N LYS A 78 -9.21 -4.89 -15.97
CA LYS A 78 -9.18 -6.10 -16.79
C LYS A 78 -8.26 -7.12 -16.18
N GLU A 79 -8.66 -8.38 -16.24
CA GLU A 79 -7.80 -9.49 -15.88
C GLU A 79 -6.66 -9.62 -16.91
N VAL A 80 -5.46 -9.90 -16.43
CA VAL A 80 -4.28 -10.19 -17.24
C VAL A 80 -3.97 -11.69 -17.17
N ASP A 81 -3.07 -12.16 -18.02
CA ASP A 81 -2.72 -13.56 -18.21
C ASP A 81 -1.76 -14.15 -17.17
N PHE A 82 -1.52 -13.42 -16.07
CA PHE A 82 -0.68 -13.86 -14.96
C PHE A 82 -1.35 -13.57 -13.61
N CYS A 83 -0.93 -14.28 -12.57
CA CYS A 83 -1.45 -14.15 -11.22
C CYS A 83 -0.64 -13.16 -10.38
N TYR A 84 -1.19 -12.74 -9.23
CA TYR A 84 -0.47 -11.85 -8.32
C TYR A 84 0.84 -12.44 -7.82
N LYS A 85 0.91 -13.76 -7.58
CA LYS A 85 2.16 -14.46 -7.19
C LYS A 85 3.29 -14.30 -8.20
N ASP A 86 2.96 -14.13 -9.48
CA ASP A 86 3.93 -13.98 -10.57
C ASP A 86 4.56 -12.56 -10.60
N CYS A 87 4.11 -11.67 -9.74
CA CYS A 87 4.56 -10.28 -9.63
C CYS A 87 5.50 -10.04 -8.43
N LYS A 88 6.04 -11.10 -7.80
CA LYS A 88 6.89 -10.96 -6.60
C LYS A 88 8.10 -10.05 -6.83
N LYS A 89 8.75 -10.15 -7.99
CA LYS A 89 9.88 -9.31 -8.35
C LYS A 89 9.49 -7.81 -8.38
N GLU A 90 8.38 -7.51 -8.98
CA GLU A 90 7.86 -6.15 -9.09
C GLU A 90 7.40 -5.61 -7.72
N MET A 91 6.81 -6.49 -6.91
CA MET A 91 6.45 -6.18 -5.52
C MET A 91 7.70 -5.84 -4.69
N ASP A 92 8.79 -6.61 -4.85
CA ASP A 92 10.06 -6.31 -4.19
C ASP A 92 10.67 -4.98 -4.65
N MET A 93 10.50 -4.63 -5.94
CA MET A 93 10.92 -3.33 -6.45
C MET A 93 10.13 -2.17 -5.82
N VAL A 94 8.82 -2.32 -5.65
CA VAL A 94 7.96 -1.33 -5.00
C VAL A 94 8.36 -1.16 -3.54
N ASN A 95 8.54 -2.26 -2.80
CA ASN A 95 8.96 -2.22 -1.40
C ASN A 95 10.34 -1.57 -1.24
N LYS A 96 11.32 -1.98 -2.05
CA LYS A 96 12.67 -1.39 -2.03
C LYS A 96 12.61 0.11 -2.28
N ALA A 97 11.93 0.53 -3.33
CA ALA A 97 11.81 1.94 -3.69
C ALA A 97 11.16 2.76 -2.58
N PHE A 98 10.08 2.22 -1.97
CA PHE A 98 9.39 2.87 -0.88
C PHE A 98 10.32 3.07 0.33
N ILE A 99 10.99 2.01 0.76
CA ILE A 99 11.87 2.06 1.94
C ILE A 99 13.05 3.01 1.70
N GLU A 100 13.69 2.94 0.53
CA GLU A 100 14.80 3.83 0.21
C GLU A 100 14.40 5.31 0.26
N VAL A 101 13.27 5.67 -0.36
CA VAL A 101 12.78 7.05 -0.34
C VAL A 101 12.47 7.52 1.09
N MET A 102 11.87 6.63 1.91
CA MET A 102 11.59 6.95 3.32
C MET A 102 12.87 7.13 4.13
N ILE A 103 13.93 6.37 3.85
CA ILE A 103 15.24 6.49 4.52
C ILE A 103 15.97 7.77 4.08
N GLU A 104 15.93 8.09 2.79
CA GLU A 104 16.55 9.28 2.21
C GLU A 104 15.94 10.57 2.78
N GLY A 105 14.62 10.58 2.94
CA GLY A 105 13.89 11.74 3.40
C GLY A 105 13.71 12.81 2.32
N ASP A 106 13.32 14.01 2.75
CA ASP A 106 13.13 15.17 1.86
C ASP A 106 14.49 15.76 1.40
N ALA A 107 14.42 16.81 0.58
CA ALA A 107 15.61 17.51 0.07
C ALA A 107 16.53 18.08 1.17
N ASN A 108 16.05 18.18 2.41
CA ASN A 108 16.82 18.63 3.57
C ASN A 108 17.21 17.46 4.48
N GLY A 109 16.99 16.20 4.06
CA GLY A 109 17.26 15.00 4.84
C GLY A 109 16.28 14.77 6.01
N ARG A 110 15.11 15.40 6.00
CA ARG A 110 14.08 15.18 7.02
C ARG A 110 13.20 14.00 6.62
N GLY A 111 12.89 13.15 7.59
CA GLY A 111 11.97 12.03 7.37
C GLY A 111 10.57 12.51 6.99
N PHE A 112 9.91 11.77 6.10
CA PHE A 112 8.53 12.02 5.73
C PHE A 112 7.56 11.64 6.85
N GLN A 113 6.53 12.44 7.05
CA GLN A 113 5.47 12.15 8.02
C GLN A 113 4.48 11.13 7.46
N TYR A 114 4.23 11.16 6.16
CA TYR A 114 3.27 10.32 5.45
C TYR A 114 3.92 9.66 4.21
N PRO A 115 3.36 8.54 3.73
CA PRO A 115 2.32 7.74 4.38
C PRO A 115 2.87 6.98 5.59
N ILE A 116 2.02 6.66 6.55
CA ILE A 116 2.39 5.80 7.68
C ILE A 116 2.39 4.35 7.18
N PRO A 117 3.55 3.67 7.14
CA PRO A 117 3.63 2.31 6.63
C PRO A 117 3.30 1.29 7.70
N THR A 118 2.53 0.27 7.33
CA THR A 118 2.24 -0.89 8.17
C THR A 118 2.51 -2.16 7.37
N TYR A 119 3.43 -2.99 7.83
CA TYR A 119 3.76 -4.29 7.23
C TYR A 119 2.99 -5.41 7.90
N SER A 120 2.44 -6.31 7.08
CA SER A 120 1.76 -7.52 7.53
C SER A 120 2.79 -8.61 7.81
N ILE A 121 2.85 -9.09 9.05
CA ILE A 121 3.68 -10.21 9.44
C ILE A 121 2.81 -11.46 9.46
N THR A 122 3.04 -12.33 8.50
CA THR A 122 2.39 -13.62 8.31
C THR A 122 3.37 -14.77 8.56
N ARG A 123 2.89 -16.02 8.57
CA ARG A 123 3.76 -17.20 8.82
C ARG A 123 4.79 -17.42 7.72
N ASP A 124 4.48 -16.97 6.51
CA ASP A 124 5.30 -17.05 5.31
C ASP A 124 6.14 -15.79 5.07
N PHE A 125 6.22 -14.88 6.06
CA PHE A 125 7.09 -13.72 5.99
C PHE A 125 8.55 -14.16 5.85
N ASP A 126 9.21 -13.71 4.80
CA ASP A 126 10.61 -14.04 4.55
C ASP A 126 11.56 -13.26 5.48
N TRP A 127 12.15 -13.97 6.43
CA TRP A 127 13.14 -13.46 7.37
C TRP A 127 14.58 -13.63 6.91
N SER A 128 14.80 -14.09 5.67
CA SER A 128 16.15 -14.28 5.13
C SER A 128 16.92 -12.95 5.01
N ASP A 129 18.23 -13.05 4.93
CA ASP A 129 19.11 -11.87 4.81
C ASP A 129 19.11 -11.32 3.38
N THR A 130 17.98 -10.74 2.99
CA THR A 130 17.81 -10.05 1.70
C THR A 130 18.13 -8.56 1.82
N GLU A 131 18.43 -7.92 0.69
CA GLU A 131 18.63 -6.48 0.64
C GLU A 131 17.41 -5.72 1.16
N ASN A 132 16.21 -6.14 0.79
CA ASN A 132 14.97 -5.51 1.24
C ASN A 132 14.77 -5.64 2.75
N ASN A 133 15.09 -6.80 3.34
CA ASN A 133 15.01 -6.97 4.79
C ASN A 133 16.01 -6.07 5.53
N ARG A 134 17.24 -5.96 5.03
CA ARG A 134 18.23 -5.04 5.61
C ARG A 134 17.75 -3.60 5.58
N LEU A 135 17.19 -3.14 4.46
CA LEU A 135 16.62 -1.80 4.32
C LEU A 135 15.42 -1.59 5.25
N LEU A 136 14.55 -2.59 5.40
CA LEU A 136 13.41 -2.53 6.31
C LEU A 136 13.85 -2.33 7.77
N PHE A 137 14.86 -3.07 8.21
CA PHE A 137 15.42 -2.92 9.56
C PHE A 137 16.19 -1.61 9.73
N GLU A 138 16.88 -1.14 8.69
CA GLU A 138 17.55 0.18 8.71
C GLU A 138 16.52 1.30 8.90
N MET A 139 15.44 1.29 8.13
CA MET A 139 14.36 2.26 8.28
C MET A 139 13.76 2.21 9.70
N THR A 140 13.55 0.99 10.22
CA THR A 140 13.02 0.80 11.58
C THR A 140 13.96 1.37 12.64
N ALA A 141 15.26 1.13 12.51
CA ALA A 141 16.27 1.63 13.45
C ALA A 141 16.40 3.16 13.38
N LYS A 142 16.32 3.75 12.19
CA LYS A 142 16.51 5.19 11.98
C LYS A 142 15.31 6.03 12.43
N TYR A 143 14.09 5.56 12.15
CA TYR A 143 12.87 6.36 12.31
C TYR A 143 11.82 5.77 13.24
N GLY A 144 11.99 4.57 13.74
CA GLY A 144 10.98 3.87 14.52
C GLY A 144 9.72 3.50 13.69
N THR A 145 9.84 3.48 12.38
CA THR A 145 8.84 3.06 11.41
C THR A 145 9.42 1.95 10.54
N PRO A 146 8.64 1.04 9.99
CA PRO A 146 7.19 0.96 9.93
C PRO A 146 6.54 0.39 11.19
N TYR A 147 5.21 0.36 11.18
CA TYR A 147 4.45 -0.47 12.10
C TYR A 147 4.34 -1.89 11.55
N PHE A 148 4.22 -2.87 12.46
CA PHE A 148 4.04 -4.26 12.10
C PHE A 148 2.71 -4.78 12.62
N SER A 149 1.89 -5.32 11.73
CA SER A 149 0.68 -6.05 12.09
C SER A 149 0.98 -7.54 12.11
N ASN A 150 0.97 -8.13 13.30
CA ASN A 150 1.26 -9.54 13.48
C ASN A 150 -0.02 -10.38 13.36
N TYR A 151 -0.08 -11.20 12.31
CA TYR A 151 -1.17 -12.13 12.04
C TYR A 151 -0.84 -13.59 12.42
N ILE A 152 0.38 -13.88 12.89
CA ILE A 152 0.80 -15.25 13.26
C ILE A 152 -0.02 -15.77 14.45
N ASN A 153 -0.29 -14.90 15.43
CA ASN A 153 -1.03 -15.22 16.64
C ASN A 153 -2.35 -14.43 16.72
N SER A 154 -2.98 -14.20 15.58
CA SER A 154 -4.24 -13.47 15.45
C SER A 154 -5.36 -14.40 14.99
N ASP A 155 -6.57 -14.15 15.46
CA ASP A 155 -7.79 -14.80 14.96
C ASP A 155 -8.25 -14.22 13.61
N MET A 156 -7.52 -13.23 13.11
CA MET A 156 -7.83 -12.50 11.89
C MET A 156 -6.76 -12.77 10.85
N GLU A 157 -7.18 -12.96 9.61
CA GLU A 157 -6.30 -13.04 8.45
C GLU A 157 -6.08 -11.64 7.84
N PRO A 158 -4.96 -11.38 7.14
CA PRO A 158 -4.71 -10.10 6.46
C PRO A 158 -5.84 -9.68 5.52
N SER A 159 -6.47 -10.64 4.83
CA SER A 159 -7.61 -10.43 3.92
C SER A 159 -8.87 -9.94 4.62
N ASP A 160 -9.02 -10.25 5.91
CA ASP A 160 -10.20 -9.89 6.70
C ASP A 160 -10.11 -8.53 7.37
N VAL A 161 -8.94 -7.90 7.29
CA VAL A 161 -8.65 -6.67 8.04
C VAL A 161 -8.24 -5.55 7.11
N ARG A 162 -8.84 -4.40 7.28
CA ARG A 162 -8.35 -3.14 6.71
C ARG A 162 -7.81 -2.28 7.86
N SER A 163 -6.57 -1.87 7.72
CA SER A 163 -5.95 -0.95 8.68
C SER A 163 -6.28 0.48 8.28
N MET A 164 -6.84 1.22 9.22
CA MET A 164 -7.16 2.63 9.01
C MET A 164 -6.54 3.49 10.10
N CYS A 165 -6.10 4.70 9.74
CA CYS A 165 -5.60 5.72 10.66
C CYS A 165 -4.78 5.16 11.82
N CYS A 166 -5.16 5.46 13.04
CA CYS A 166 -4.47 5.13 14.28
C CYS A 166 -4.54 3.64 14.66
N ARG A 167 -4.26 2.70 13.73
CA ARG A 167 -4.25 1.25 13.94
C ARG A 167 -5.63 0.64 14.22
N LEU A 168 -6.69 1.33 13.84
CA LEU A 168 -8.01 0.74 13.87
C LEU A 168 -8.07 -0.40 12.86
N ARG A 169 -8.30 -1.60 13.33
CA ARG A 169 -8.56 -2.77 12.48
C ARG A 169 -10.05 -2.89 12.29
N LEU A 170 -10.49 -2.89 11.04
CA LEU A 170 -11.87 -3.19 10.68
C LEU A 170 -11.97 -4.66 10.30
N ASP A 171 -12.77 -5.40 11.04
CA ASP A 171 -13.10 -6.78 10.68
C ASP A 171 -14.14 -6.77 9.55
N LEU A 172 -13.66 -7.04 8.34
CA LEU A 172 -14.51 -7.09 7.15
C LEU A 172 -15.52 -8.24 7.20
N ARG A 173 -15.24 -9.32 7.95
CA ARG A 173 -16.18 -10.44 8.12
C ARG A 173 -17.45 -9.96 8.81
N GLU A 174 -17.31 -9.18 9.88
CA GLU A 174 -18.44 -8.59 10.61
C GLU A 174 -19.19 -7.55 9.75
N LEU A 175 -18.45 -6.72 9.02
CA LEU A 175 -19.06 -5.76 8.10
C LEU A 175 -19.83 -6.46 6.98
N ARG A 176 -19.26 -7.49 6.35
CA ARG A 176 -19.95 -8.29 5.32
C ARG A 176 -21.20 -8.98 5.85
N LYS A 177 -21.16 -9.52 7.07
CA LYS A 177 -22.33 -10.13 7.72
C LYS A 177 -23.44 -9.10 7.98
N LYS A 178 -23.11 -7.92 8.46
CA LYS A 178 -24.06 -6.86 8.80
C LYS A 178 -24.65 -6.17 7.58
N SER A 179 -23.89 -6.07 6.48
CA SER A 179 -24.30 -5.38 5.25
C SER A 179 -24.91 -6.30 4.18
N GLY A 180 -25.13 -7.57 4.49
CA GLY A 180 -25.66 -8.53 3.51
C GLY A 180 -24.75 -8.76 2.30
N GLY A 181 -23.45 -8.52 2.44
CA GLY A 181 -22.47 -8.71 1.38
C GLY A 181 -22.30 -7.53 0.40
N PHE A 182 -23.03 -6.44 0.60
CA PHE A 182 -23.06 -5.34 -0.38
C PHE A 182 -21.87 -4.36 -0.31
N PHE A 183 -21.07 -4.34 0.74
CA PHE A 183 -19.98 -3.37 0.87
C PHE A 183 -18.63 -4.00 1.14
N GLY A 184 -17.80 -4.01 0.10
CA GLY A 184 -16.35 -4.15 0.24
C GLY A 184 -15.64 -2.81 0.54
N SER A 185 -16.34 -1.68 0.53
CA SER A 185 -15.76 -0.36 0.77
C SER A 185 -16.27 0.23 2.08
N GLY A 186 -15.34 0.64 2.93
CA GLY A 186 -15.62 1.14 4.27
C GLY A 186 -16.32 2.49 4.32
N GLU A 187 -17.58 2.55 3.92
CA GLU A 187 -18.37 3.78 3.99
C GLU A 187 -18.88 4.14 5.39
N SER A 188 -18.67 3.28 6.40
CA SER A 188 -19.36 3.49 7.69
C SER A 188 -18.66 4.44 8.68
N THR A 189 -17.48 4.97 8.36
CA THR A 189 -16.67 5.74 9.34
C THR A 189 -16.14 7.08 8.85
N GLY A 190 -16.58 7.55 7.68
CA GLY A 190 -16.09 8.83 7.12
C GLY A 190 -14.63 8.77 6.60
N SER A 191 -14.04 7.61 6.60
CA SER A 191 -12.73 7.37 5.98
C SER A 191 -12.91 6.41 4.82
N VAL A 192 -12.55 6.87 3.65
CA VAL A 192 -12.60 6.08 2.44
C VAL A 192 -11.32 5.26 2.34
N GLY A 193 -11.46 3.95 2.52
CA GLY A 193 -10.45 3.03 2.05
C GLY A 193 -10.47 3.05 0.52
N VAL A 194 -9.41 3.52 -0.10
CA VAL A 194 -9.26 3.38 -1.55
C VAL A 194 -8.69 1.99 -1.77
N ASP A 195 -9.51 1.10 -2.30
CA ASP A 195 -9.04 -0.17 -2.82
C ASP A 195 -8.27 0.11 -4.12
N PRO A 196 -6.95 -0.13 -4.17
CA PRO A 196 -6.18 0.10 -5.38
C PRO A 196 -6.71 -0.69 -6.59
N ALA A 197 -7.35 -1.85 -6.37
CA ALA A 197 -7.99 -2.63 -7.43
C ALA A 197 -9.21 -1.90 -8.02
N LEU A 198 -9.91 -1.10 -7.23
CA LEU A 198 -11.03 -0.27 -7.68
C LEU A 198 -10.57 1.03 -8.37
N MET A 199 -9.31 1.44 -8.23
CA MET A 199 -8.75 2.49 -9.06
C MET A 199 -8.75 2.12 -10.55
N GLY A 200 -9.06 0.87 -10.87
CA GLY A 200 -9.10 0.31 -12.21
C GLY A 200 -10.41 0.41 -12.97
N THR A 201 -11.46 1.01 -12.47
CA THR A 201 -12.77 1.04 -13.16
C THR A 201 -12.98 2.23 -14.11
N GLY A 202 -12.01 3.12 -14.23
CA GLY A 202 -11.99 4.20 -15.24
C GLY A 202 -10.96 3.92 -16.34
N PRO A 203 -10.88 4.72 -17.41
CA PRO A 203 -9.76 4.67 -18.34
C PRO A 203 -8.50 4.99 -17.56
N ILE A 204 -7.76 3.95 -17.16
CA ILE A 204 -6.60 4.12 -16.30
C ILE A 204 -5.43 4.57 -17.13
N PRO A 205 -4.86 5.63 -16.64
CA PRO A 205 -3.51 5.99 -16.96
C PRO A 205 -2.56 4.86 -16.55
N SER A 206 -1.51 4.66 -17.36
CA SER A 206 -0.36 3.84 -16.99
C SER A 206 0.09 4.13 -15.56
N VAL A 207 0.85 3.23 -14.92
CA VAL A 207 1.45 3.48 -13.59
C VAL A 207 2.10 4.86 -13.52
N ARG A 208 2.64 5.33 -14.64
CA ARG A 208 3.15 6.70 -14.80
C ARG A 208 2.10 7.78 -14.54
N GLN A 209 0.83 7.47 -14.72
CA GLN A 209 -0.28 8.41 -14.52
C GLN A 209 -1.00 8.15 -13.18
N ALA A 210 -1.02 6.92 -12.67
CA ALA A 210 -1.62 6.58 -11.37
C ALA A 210 -0.79 7.09 -10.19
N LEU A 211 0.53 7.25 -10.40
CA LEU A 211 1.47 7.74 -9.39
C LEU A 211 1.87 9.22 -9.60
N LYS A 212 1.31 9.91 -10.59
CA LYS A 212 1.36 11.36 -10.77
C LYS A 212 0.17 12.04 -10.12
#